data_1b8f96eb9bf416c7d13ae222f0e8fbfc
#
_entry.id   1b8f96eb9bf416c7d13ae222f0e8fbfc
#
_cell.length_a   1.000
_cell.length_b   1.000
_cell.length_c   1.000
_cell.angle_alpha   90.00
_cell.angle_beta   90.00
_cell.angle_gamma   90.00
#
_symmetry.space_group_name_H-M   'P 1'
#
loop_
_entity.id
_entity.type
_entity.pdbx_description
1 polymer ?
#
loop_
_entity_poly.entity_id
_entity_poly.type
_entity_poly.pdbx_seq_one_letter_code
_entity_poly.pdbx_strand_id
1 'polypeptide(L)'
;MDQVAAYTRISTHEQSDGYGRDTQRTKIEHWADLNDVEVADWYGDTASGGDTNRPGLQDLLDAVERGEYDGVVVYKADRLSRSLKDLLTIIDDVLEPCGTAFVSATEQFDTSTPSGRMFLQMIGSFSEFERALITERMREGRREKAQDGGHATGEIPLGYEKNGNGELVLSDHGETVRRIYRMRDQGETLRSIADTLNDEGVETKRGGDWHASTVSYILNNDKYDGLMRHEIGGETVERDRPDLAINGHQDG
;
A
#
# COMPACT_ATOMS: atom_id res chain seq x y z
N MET A 1 16.92 13.07 -32.30
CA MET A 1 17.39 13.11 -30.88
C MET A 1 18.90 13.30 -30.97
N ASP A 2 19.36 14.51 -30.67
CA ASP A 2 20.76 14.88 -30.90
C ASP A 2 21.54 14.96 -29.58
N GLN A 3 20.89 15.47 -28.51
CA GLN A 3 21.48 15.61 -27.17
C GLN A 3 20.66 14.92 -26.10
N VAL A 4 21.31 14.09 -25.27
CA VAL A 4 20.67 13.39 -24.17
C VAL A 4 21.35 13.66 -22.83
N ALA A 5 20.56 13.63 -21.75
CA ALA A 5 21.08 13.52 -20.40
C ALA A 5 21.19 12.05 -19.98
N ALA A 6 22.32 11.68 -19.40
CA ALA A 6 22.51 10.34 -18.85
C ALA A 6 22.25 10.32 -17.33
N TYR A 7 21.52 9.31 -16.88
CA TYR A 7 21.31 9.11 -15.44
C TYR A 7 21.81 7.76 -14.96
N THR A 8 22.55 7.77 -13.86
CA THR A 8 23.12 6.58 -13.23
C THR A 8 22.68 6.48 -11.77
N ARG A 9 22.37 5.27 -11.31
CA ARG A 9 22.08 5.02 -9.90
C ARG A 9 22.78 3.76 -9.42
N ILE A 10 23.48 3.88 -8.29
CA ILE A 10 24.12 2.75 -7.61
C ILE A 10 23.56 2.59 -6.21
N SER A 11 23.51 1.35 -5.73
CA SER A 11 23.28 1.08 -4.31
C SER A 11 24.58 1.25 -3.52
N THR A 12 24.46 1.49 -2.20
CA THR A 12 25.62 1.53 -1.29
C THR A 12 26.44 0.23 -1.31
N HIS A 13 25.82 -0.91 -1.66
CA HIS A 13 26.50 -2.20 -1.79
C HIS A 13 27.29 -2.29 -3.10
N GLU A 14 26.75 -1.77 -4.22
CA GLU A 14 27.46 -1.70 -5.50
C GLU A 14 28.61 -0.69 -5.50
N GLN A 15 28.60 0.27 -4.55
CA GLN A 15 29.67 1.25 -4.36
C GLN A 15 30.95 0.60 -3.82
N SER A 16 30.85 -0.44 -3.01
CA SER A 16 32.01 -1.15 -2.44
C SER A 16 32.79 -1.96 -3.48
N ASP A 17 32.13 -2.37 -4.57
CA ASP A 17 32.73 -3.19 -5.62
C ASP A 17 33.37 -2.40 -6.78
N GLY A 18 33.21 -1.05 -6.78
CA GLY A 18 33.87 -0.13 -7.72
C GLY A 18 33.40 -0.18 -9.18
N TYR A 19 32.67 -1.23 -9.57
CA TYR A 19 32.31 -1.50 -10.97
C TYR A 19 30.94 -0.98 -11.40
N GLY A 20 30.05 -0.67 -10.46
CA GLY A 20 28.64 -0.41 -10.77
C GLY A 20 28.37 0.82 -11.63
N ARG A 21 29.02 1.96 -11.32
CA ARG A 21 28.81 3.24 -12.06
C ARG A 21 29.55 3.24 -13.39
N ASP A 22 30.79 2.76 -13.42
CA ASP A 22 31.61 2.72 -14.63
C ASP A 22 31.00 1.78 -15.68
N THR A 23 30.45 0.64 -15.25
CA THR A 23 29.72 -0.27 -16.15
C THR A 23 28.49 0.40 -16.76
N GLN A 24 27.69 1.14 -15.96
CA GLN A 24 26.54 1.87 -16.47
C GLN A 24 26.97 2.91 -17.48
N ARG A 25 28.01 3.68 -17.15
CA ARG A 25 28.57 4.73 -18.01
C ARG A 25 29.05 4.17 -19.35
N THR A 26 29.90 3.14 -19.33
CA THR A 26 30.41 2.49 -20.56
C THR A 26 29.26 1.99 -21.45
N LYS A 27 28.21 1.43 -20.88
CA LYS A 27 27.07 0.93 -21.68
C LYS A 27 26.23 2.06 -22.29
N ILE A 28 26.06 3.16 -21.57
CA ILE A 28 25.37 4.35 -22.07
C ILE A 28 26.19 5.02 -23.17
N GLU A 29 27.51 5.20 -22.98
CA GLU A 29 28.44 5.75 -23.99
C GLU A 29 28.42 4.91 -25.25
N HIS A 30 28.51 3.56 -25.12
CA HIS A 30 28.43 2.67 -26.27
C HIS A 30 27.09 2.75 -27.03
N TRP A 31 25.96 2.89 -26.29
CA TRP A 31 24.66 3.09 -26.90
C TRP A 31 24.63 4.46 -27.66
N ALA A 32 25.16 5.52 -27.06
CA ALA A 32 25.20 6.85 -27.65
C ALA A 32 26.04 6.84 -28.95
N ASP A 33 27.21 6.22 -28.93
CA ASP A 33 28.07 6.04 -30.11
C ASP A 33 27.38 5.27 -31.26
N LEU A 34 26.61 4.22 -30.91
CA LEU A 34 25.91 3.41 -31.91
C LEU A 34 24.72 4.14 -32.55
N ASN A 35 24.16 5.11 -31.86
CA ASN A 35 22.98 5.88 -32.31
C ASN A 35 23.32 7.28 -32.80
N ASP A 36 24.61 7.64 -32.82
CA ASP A 36 25.10 8.97 -33.23
C ASP A 36 24.45 10.10 -32.39
N VAL A 37 24.42 9.92 -31.06
CA VAL A 37 23.80 10.81 -30.08
C VAL A 37 24.85 11.31 -29.09
N GLU A 38 24.81 12.61 -28.73
CA GLU A 38 25.70 13.19 -27.74
C GLU A 38 25.12 13.05 -26.32
N VAL A 39 25.92 12.53 -25.38
CA VAL A 39 25.62 12.60 -23.95
C VAL A 39 26.14 13.93 -23.42
N ALA A 40 25.24 14.92 -23.34
CA ALA A 40 25.58 16.28 -22.95
C ALA A 40 25.94 16.38 -21.46
N ASP A 41 25.13 15.77 -20.59
CA ASP A 41 25.32 15.82 -19.14
C ASP A 41 25.07 14.49 -18.46
N TRP A 42 25.69 14.35 -17.26
CA TRP A 42 25.62 13.15 -16.44
C TRP A 42 25.06 13.48 -15.06
N TYR A 43 23.91 12.88 -14.74
CA TYR A 43 23.27 12.94 -13.43
C TYR A 43 23.40 11.61 -12.70
N GLY A 44 23.30 11.62 -11.38
CA GLY A 44 23.34 10.36 -10.67
C GLY A 44 23.17 10.45 -9.17
N ASP A 45 22.66 9.35 -8.63
CA ASP A 45 22.44 9.20 -7.20
C ASP A 45 23.12 7.95 -6.63
N THR A 46 23.43 8.01 -5.35
CA THR A 46 23.83 6.85 -4.56
C THR A 46 22.74 6.62 -3.52
N ALA A 47 21.96 5.52 -3.68
CA ALA A 47 20.85 5.23 -2.79
C ALA A 47 21.19 4.14 -1.79
N SER A 48 21.07 4.40 -0.50
CA SER A 48 20.95 3.37 0.53
C SER A 48 19.53 2.76 0.48
N GLY A 49 19.39 1.48 0.77
CA GLY A 49 18.22 0.64 0.48
C GLY A 49 16.81 1.06 0.93
N GLY A 50 16.60 2.28 1.37
CA GLY A 50 15.30 2.86 1.73
C GLY A 50 15.22 4.37 1.49
N ASP A 51 16.29 4.98 0.96
CA ASP A 51 16.34 6.42 0.77
C ASP A 51 15.63 6.79 -0.53
N THR A 52 14.54 7.58 -0.40
CA THR A 52 13.78 8.15 -1.50
C THR A 52 14.34 9.50 -1.96
N ASN A 53 15.32 10.05 -1.23
CA ASN A 53 15.96 11.31 -1.59
C ASN A 53 16.94 11.09 -2.76
N ARG A 54 16.62 11.66 -3.92
CA ARG A 54 17.34 11.49 -5.18
C ARG A 54 17.60 12.86 -5.82
N PRO A 55 18.53 13.66 -5.25
CA PRO A 55 18.80 15.01 -5.74
C PRO A 55 19.25 15.01 -7.19
N GLY A 56 20.07 14.03 -7.61
CA GLY A 56 20.50 13.94 -9.01
C GLY A 56 19.37 13.63 -9.98
N LEU A 57 18.35 12.88 -9.56
CA LEU A 57 17.14 12.71 -10.37
C LEU A 57 16.33 14.02 -10.45
N GLN A 58 16.18 14.72 -9.33
CA GLN A 58 15.45 15.98 -9.30
C GLN A 58 16.12 17.02 -10.21
N ASP A 59 17.45 17.18 -10.10
CA ASP A 59 18.23 18.07 -10.94
C ASP A 59 18.07 17.73 -12.45
N LEU A 60 18.02 16.43 -12.79
CA LEU A 60 17.75 15.98 -14.15
C LEU A 60 16.34 16.38 -14.61
N LEU A 61 15.30 16.12 -13.80
CA LEU A 61 13.93 16.43 -14.18
C LEU A 61 13.72 17.96 -14.33
N ASP A 62 14.32 18.75 -13.44
CA ASP A 62 14.30 20.22 -13.55
C ASP A 62 14.98 20.71 -14.85
N ALA A 63 16.06 20.05 -15.30
CA ALA A 63 16.73 20.37 -16.56
C ALA A 63 15.89 19.96 -17.79
N VAL A 64 15.20 18.82 -17.70
CA VAL A 64 14.24 18.38 -18.72
C VAL A 64 13.08 19.38 -18.86
N GLU A 65 12.52 19.86 -17.75
CA GLU A 65 11.45 20.87 -17.76
C GLU A 65 11.91 22.20 -18.38
N ARG A 66 13.21 22.52 -18.32
CA ARG A 66 13.81 23.66 -19.03
C ARG A 66 14.04 23.41 -20.52
N GLY A 67 13.80 22.20 -21.01
CA GLY A 67 13.96 21.83 -22.41
C GLY A 67 15.42 21.67 -22.85
N GLU A 68 16.32 21.28 -21.93
CA GLU A 68 17.75 21.18 -22.20
C GLU A 68 18.15 19.94 -23.00
N TYR A 69 17.28 18.90 -23.05
CA TYR A 69 17.61 17.60 -23.65
C TYR A 69 16.49 17.03 -24.50
N ASP A 70 16.85 16.37 -25.60
CA ASP A 70 15.91 15.60 -26.45
C ASP A 70 15.54 14.24 -25.84
N GLY A 71 16.39 13.73 -24.93
CA GLY A 71 16.17 12.45 -24.30
C GLY A 71 16.90 12.27 -22.98
N VAL A 72 16.40 11.32 -22.19
CA VAL A 72 17.03 10.79 -20.99
C VAL A 72 17.42 9.36 -21.23
N VAL A 73 18.71 9.04 -21.05
CA VAL A 73 19.22 7.67 -21.21
C VAL A 73 19.68 7.08 -19.87
N VAL A 74 19.31 5.84 -19.62
CA VAL A 74 19.72 5.06 -18.45
C VAL A 74 20.33 3.73 -18.88
N TYR A 75 21.11 3.12 -18.02
CA TYR A 75 21.63 1.76 -18.27
C TYR A 75 20.49 0.74 -18.38
N LYS A 76 19.57 0.74 -17.41
CA LYS A 76 18.33 -0.05 -17.33
C LYS A 76 17.23 0.79 -16.74
N ALA A 77 15.98 0.50 -17.07
CA ALA A 77 14.80 1.20 -16.58
C ALA A 77 14.72 1.26 -15.05
N ASP A 78 15.17 0.21 -14.34
CA ASP A 78 15.21 0.15 -12.89
C ASP A 78 16.15 1.18 -12.24
N ARG A 79 17.07 1.76 -13.00
CA ARG A 79 17.94 2.86 -12.52
C ARG A 79 17.15 4.14 -12.37
N LEU A 80 16.22 4.43 -13.27
CA LEU A 80 15.33 5.59 -13.13
C LEU A 80 14.28 5.35 -12.05
N SER A 81 13.56 4.23 -12.11
CA SER A 81 12.63 3.82 -11.06
C SER A 81 12.56 2.30 -10.91
N ARG A 82 12.45 1.80 -9.65
CA ARG A 82 12.20 0.38 -9.35
C ARG A 82 10.73 0.02 -9.53
N SER A 83 9.85 1.00 -9.46
CA SER A 83 8.42 0.86 -9.69
C SER A 83 8.13 1.21 -11.15
N LEU A 84 7.53 0.28 -11.89
CA LEU A 84 7.11 0.57 -13.25
C LEU A 84 6.06 1.69 -13.29
N LYS A 85 5.18 1.76 -12.27
CA LYS A 85 4.21 2.84 -12.15
C LYS A 85 4.90 4.22 -12.05
N ASP A 86 5.92 4.32 -11.18
CA ASP A 86 6.62 5.60 -11.00
C ASP A 86 7.45 5.96 -12.25
N LEU A 87 7.99 4.93 -12.95
CA LEU A 87 8.65 5.13 -14.25
C LEU A 87 7.68 5.72 -15.28
N LEU A 88 6.49 5.12 -15.42
CA LEU A 88 5.46 5.62 -16.34
C LEU A 88 5.01 7.02 -15.95
N THR A 89 4.80 7.29 -14.65
CA THR A 89 4.46 8.64 -14.16
C THR A 89 5.54 9.68 -14.56
N ILE A 90 6.83 9.35 -14.42
CA ILE A 90 7.91 10.24 -14.83
C ILE A 90 7.87 10.48 -16.36
N ILE A 91 7.64 9.42 -17.14
CA ILE A 91 7.57 9.52 -18.60
C ILE A 91 6.36 10.34 -19.03
N ASP A 92 5.16 10.02 -18.55
CA ASP A 92 3.90 10.61 -18.99
C ASP A 92 3.71 12.05 -18.47
N ASP A 93 4.13 12.32 -17.23
CA ASP A 93 3.87 13.60 -16.57
C ASP A 93 5.01 14.62 -16.74
N VAL A 94 6.25 14.17 -17.02
CA VAL A 94 7.41 15.06 -17.13
C VAL A 94 8.09 14.97 -18.50
N LEU A 95 8.51 13.78 -18.93
CA LEU A 95 9.32 13.66 -20.13
C LEU A 95 8.52 13.94 -21.42
N GLU A 96 7.38 13.27 -21.61
CA GLU A 96 6.54 13.46 -22.81
C GLU A 96 6.02 14.88 -22.99
N PRO A 97 5.53 15.59 -21.95
CA PRO A 97 5.12 17.00 -22.08
C PRO A 97 6.24 17.93 -22.51
N CYS A 98 7.49 17.60 -22.16
CA CYS A 98 8.68 18.36 -22.56
C CYS A 98 9.23 17.91 -23.93
N GLY A 99 8.64 16.91 -24.57
CA GLY A 99 9.14 16.34 -25.83
C GLY A 99 10.41 15.51 -25.67
N THR A 100 10.77 15.14 -24.45
CA THR A 100 11.98 14.41 -24.09
C THR A 100 11.73 12.90 -24.13
N ALA A 101 12.52 12.15 -24.87
CA ALA A 101 12.40 10.70 -24.95
C ALA A 101 13.04 10.02 -23.74
N PHE A 102 12.52 8.85 -23.36
CA PHE A 102 13.16 7.93 -22.40
C PHE A 102 13.79 6.75 -23.12
N VAL A 103 15.04 6.44 -22.80
CA VAL A 103 15.78 5.33 -23.42
C VAL A 103 16.50 4.51 -22.36
N SER A 104 16.40 3.17 -22.46
CA SER A 104 17.25 2.23 -21.75
C SER A 104 18.33 1.69 -22.70
N ALA A 105 19.60 1.86 -22.34
CA ALA A 105 20.73 1.48 -23.20
C ALA A 105 20.86 -0.04 -23.43
N THR A 106 20.26 -0.86 -22.56
CA THR A 106 20.39 -2.33 -22.63
C THR A 106 19.07 -3.08 -22.70
N GLU A 107 17.96 -2.38 -22.68
CA GLU A 107 16.61 -2.94 -22.77
C GLU A 107 15.88 -2.31 -23.98
N GLN A 108 14.82 -2.94 -24.44
CA GLN A 108 14.04 -2.42 -25.58
C GLN A 108 13.03 -1.34 -25.14
N PHE A 109 13.47 -0.43 -24.26
CA PHE A 109 12.68 0.71 -23.82
C PHE A 109 13.20 1.98 -24.50
N ASP A 110 12.50 2.44 -25.52
CA ASP A 110 12.84 3.63 -26.28
C ASP A 110 11.55 4.36 -26.71
N THR A 111 11.20 5.41 -25.96
CA THR A 111 9.97 6.18 -26.23
C THR A 111 10.12 7.16 -27.40
N SER A 112 11.31 7.28 -28.00
CA SER A 112 11.49 8.05 -29.24
C SER A 112 10.77 7.36 -30.41
N THR A 113 10.55 6.03 -30.30
CA THR A 113 9.86 5.23 -31.31
C THR A 113 8.42 4.94 -30.95
N PRO A 114 7.48 4.89 -31.95
CA PRO A 114 6.09 4.50 -31.68
C PRO A 114 5.97 3.09 -31.06
N SER A 115 6.82 2.16 -31.49
CA SER A 115 6.83 0.78 -30.97
C SER A 115 7.27 0.71 -29.51
N GLY A 116 8.27 1.51 -29.12
CA GLY A 116 8.74 1.56 -27.74
C GLY A 116 7.69 2.19 -26.80
N ARG A 117 7.01 3.24 -27.23
CA ARG A 117 5.87 3.82 -26.50
C ARG A 117 4.76 2.79 -26.31
N MET A 118 4.34 2.13 -27.38
CA MET A 118 3.32 1.08 -27.30
C MET A 118 3.74 -0.05 -26.34
N PHE A 119 4.99 -0.46 -26.37
CA PHE A 119 5.50 -1.52 -25.49
C PHE A 119 5.45 -1.12 -24.00
N LEU A 120 5.85 0.11 -23.66
CA LEU A 120 5.75 0.63 -22.29
C LEU A 120 4.31 0.71 -21.79
N GLN A 121 3.37 1.18 -22.63
CA GLN A 121 1.95 1.23 -22.31
C GLN A 121 1.38 -0.18 -22.07
N MET A 122 1.78 -1.16 -22.88
CA MET A 122 1.36 -2.57 -22.69
C MET A 122 1.86 -3.12 -21.33
N ILE A 123 3.12 -2.88 -20.98
CA ILE A 123 3.67 -3.34 -19.70
C ILE A 123 2.99 -2.64 -18.53
N GLY A 124 2.70 -1.34 -18.64
CA GLY A 124 1.93 -0.57 -17.65
C GLY A 124 0.56 -1.18 -17.42
N SER A 125 -0.19 -1.41 -18.50
CA SER A 125 -1.52 -2.03 -18.44
C SER A 125 -1.49 -3.44 -17.85
N PHE A 126 -0.45 -4.23 -18.15
CA PHE A 126 -0.28 -5.56 -17.57
C PHE A 126 -0.05 -5.52 -16.06
N SER A 127 0.75 -4.56 -15.58
CA SER A 127 1.00 -4.37 -14.14
C SER A 127 -0.26 -3.93 -13.37
N GLU A 128 -1.11 -3.10 -13.99
CA GLU A 128 -2.41 -2.73 -13.41
C GLU A 128 -3.35 -3.94 -13.36
N PHE A 129 -3.38 -4.74 -14.41
CA PHE A 129 -4.16 -5.97 -14.47
C PHE A 129 -3.74 -6.98 -13.37
N GLU A 130 -2.44 -7.21 -13.17
CA GLU A 130 -1.96 -8.07 -12.09
C GLU A 130 -2.40 -7.57 -10.70
N ARG A 131 -2.32 -6.25 -10.45
CA ARG A 131 -2.80 -5.66 -9.19
C ARG A 131 -4.30 -5.84 -9.01
N ALA A 132 -5.08 -5.67 -10.08
CA ALA A 132 -6.52 -5.90 -10.06
C ALA A 132 -6.85 -7.36 -9.70
N LEU A 133 -6.14 -8.33 -10.31
CA LEU A 133 -6.30 -9.75 -9.99
C LEU A 133 -5.94 -10.08 -8.53
N ILE A 134 -4.86 -9.52 -8.00
CA ILE A 134 -4.48 -9.71 -6.60
C ILE A 134 -5.56 -9.15 -5.67
N THR A 135 -6.06 -7.94 -5.97
CA THR A 135 -7.12 -7.29 -5.20
C THR A 135 -8.41 -8.11 -5.21
N GLU A 136 -8.78 -8.65 -6.38
CA GLU A 136 -9.96 -9.50 -6.52
C GLU A 136 -9.84 -10.79 -5.71
N ARG A 137 -8.73 -11.51 -5.82
CA ARG A 137 -8.46 -12.71 -4.99
C ARG A 137 -8.52 -12.40 -3.49
N MET A 138 -8.00 -11.24 -3.07
CA MET A 138 -8.08 -10.81 -1.67
C MET A 138 -9.53 -10.53 -1.24
N ARG A 139 -10.37 -9.98 -2.14
CA ARG A 139 -11.80 -9.74 -1.88
C ARG A 139 -12.54 -11.07 -1.78
N GLU A 140 -12.31 -11.99 -2.71
CA GLU A 140 -12.90 -13.33 -2.71
C GLU A 140 -12.55 -14.08 -1.41
N GLY A 141 -11.30 -14.12 -1.02
CA GLY A 141 -10.89 -14.77 0.24
C GLY A 141 -11.49 -14.12 1.48
N ARG A 142 -11.71 -12.78 1.49
CA ARG A 142 -12.45 -12.12 2.57
C ARG A 142 -13.93 -12.46 2.56
N ARG A 143 -14.56 -12.55 1.37
CA ARG A 143 -15.96 -12.93 1.21
C ARG A 143 -16.19 -14.37 1.69
N GLU A 144 -15.35 -15.30 1.27
CA GLU A 144 -15.41 -16.70 1.71
C GLU A 144 -15.29 -16.78 3.23
N LYS A 145 -14.31 -16.09 3.83
CA LYS A 145 -14.15 -16.03 5.28
C LYS A 145 -15.35 -15.43 5.99
N ALA A 146 -16.00 -14.40 5.43
CA ALA A 146 -17.20 -13.81 6.00
C ALA A 146 -18.40 -14.76 5.91
N GLN A 147 -18.55 -15.49 4.80
CA GLN A 147 -19.59 -16.51 4.60
C GLN A 147 -19.45 -17.68 5.60
N ASP A 148 -18.23 -18.04 5.94
CA ASP A 148 -17.94 -19.05 6.98
C ASP A 148 -18.16 -18.52 8.40
N GLY A 149 -18.58 -17.26 8.56
CA GLY A 149 -18.82 -16.62 9.86
C GLY A 149 -17.55 -16.17 10.57
N GLY A 150 -16.41 -16.12 9.88
CA GLY A 150 -15.15 -15.63 10.40
C GLY A 150 -15.06 -14.10 10.36
N HIS A 151 -14.12 -13.52 11.11
CA HIS A 151 -13.85 -12.09 11.09
C HIS A 151 -13.05 -11.71 9.85
N ALA A 152 -13.71 -11.17 8.83
CA ALA A 152 -13.14 -10.88 7.51
C ALA A 152 -12.62 -9.45 7.35
N THR A 153 -13.22 -8.47 8.03
CA THR A 153 -12.88 -7.05 7.87
C THR A 153 -12.97 -6.29 9.20
N GLY A 154 -12.19 -5.21 9.28
CA GLY A 154 -12.19 -4.31 10.44
C GLY A 154 -11.37 -4.81 11.63
N GLU A 155 -11.45 -4.09 12.73
CA GLU A 155 -10.81 -4.45 13.99
C GLU A 155 -11.69 -5.46 14.75
N ILE A 156 -11.06 -6.42 15.43
CA ILE A 156 -11.77 -7.38 16.28
C ILE A 156 -12.37 -6.59 17.45
N PRO A 157 -13.70 -6.65 17.72
CA PRO A 157 -14.29 -5.93 18.84
C PRO A 157 -13.80 -6.44 20.21
N LEU A 158 -13.97 -5.62 21.25
CA LEU A 158 -13.74 -6.07 22.63
C LEU A 158 -14.59 -7.30 22.93
N GLY A 159 -14.07 -8.23 23.72
CA GLY A 159 -14.78 -9.47 24.06
C GLY A 159 -14.57 -10.62 23.08
N TYR A 160 -13.83 -10.36 21.97
CA TYR A 160 -13.44 -11.39 21.03
C TYR A 160 -11.94 -11.40 20.81
N GLU A 161 -11.41 -12.56 20.42
CA GLU A 161 -10.04 -12.76 20.01
C GLU A 161 -9.93 -13.81 18.88
N LYS A 162 -8.76 -13.98 18.30
CA LYS A 162 -8.49 -15.07 17.36
C LYS A 162 -7.82 -16.22 18.09
N ASN A 163 -8.35 -17.42 17.90
CA ASN A 163 -7.67 -18.63 18.35
C ASN A 163 -6.43 -18.96 17.48
N GLY A 164 -5.70 -20.01 17.82
CA GLY A 164 -4.52 -20.46 17.07
C GLY A 164 -4.78 -20.81 15.61
N ASN A 165 -6.02 -21.07 15.22
CA ASN A 165 -6.44 -21.33 13.84
C ASN A 165 -6.93 -20.07 13.10
N GLY A 166 -6.90 -18.91 13.78
CA GLY A 166 -7.36 -17.63 13.20
C GLY A 166 -8.89 -17.45 13.19
N GLU A 167 -9.63 -18.32 13.88
CA GLU A 167 -11.08 -18.22 14.06
C GLU A 167 -11.42 -17.26 15.19
N LEU A 168 -12.55 -16.55 15.06
CA LEU A 168 -13.05 -15.66 16.10
C LEU A 168 -13.65 -16.49 17.25
N VAL A 169 -13.20 -16.22 18.46
CA VAL A 169 -13.68 -16.83 19.69
C VAL A 169 -13.92 -15.76 20.75
N LEU A 170 -14.68 -16.10 21.80
CA LEU A 170 -14.87 -15.21 22.94
C LEU A 170 -13.57 -15.11 23.74
N SER A 171 -13.22 -13.89 24.16
CA SER A 171 -12.09 -13.62 25.05
C SER A 171 -12.55 -13.36 26.49
N ASP A 172 -11.61 -13.29 27.44
CA ASP A 172 -11.88 -12.93 28.83
C ASP A 172 -12.58 -11.59 28.99
N HIS A 173 -12.36 -10.65 28.05
CA HIS A 173 -13.07 -9.36 28.04
C HIS A 173 -14.56 -9.47 27.64
N GLY A 174 -15.05 -10.66 27.26
CA GLY A 174 -16.48 -10.90 27.01
C GLY A 174 -17.34 -10.60 28.23
N GLU A 175 -16.83 -10.86 29.45
CA GLU A 175 -17.57 -10.57 30.69
C GLU A 175 -17.74 -9.04 30.90
N THR A 176 -16.75 -8.25 30.54
CA THR A 176 -16.88 -6.77 30.55
C THR A 176 -18.02 -6.30 29.63
N VAL A 177 -18.12 -6.89 28.44
CA VAL A 177 -19.21 -6.59 27.50
C VAL A 177 -20.58 -6.99 28.08
N ARG A 178 -20.71 -8.20 28.62
CA ARG A 178 -21.95 -8.67 29.29
C ARG A 178 -22.35 -7.73 30.41
N ARG A 179 -21.38 -7.25 31.19
CA ARG A 179 -21.61 -6.31 32.28
C ARG A 179 -22.15 -4.97 31.75
N ILE A 180 -21.63 -4.44 30.67
CA ILE A 180 -22.12 -3.20 30.03
C ILE A 180 -23.59 -3.37 29.64
N TYR A 181 -23.99 -4.48 29.03
CA TYR A 181 -25.38 -4.76 28.68
C TYR A 181 -26.28 -4.82 29.94
N ARG A 182 -25.85 -5.56 30.99
CA ARG A 182 -26.60 -5.65 32.26
C ARG A 182 -26.84 -4.27 32.92
N MET A 183 -25.81 -3.42 32.97
CA MET A 183 -25.93 -2.07 33.51
C MET A 183 -26.89 -1.23 32.68
N ARG A 184 -26.87 -1.38 31.37
CA ARG A 184 -27.78 -0.69 30.46
C ARG A 184 -29.24 -1.14 30.70
N ASP A 185 -29.49 -2.43 30.84
CA ASP A 185 -30.81 -3.02 31.14
C ASP A 185 -31.36 -2.56 32.50
N GLN A 186 -30.49 -2.30 33.47
CA GLN A 186 -30.81 -1.70 34.76
C GLN A 186 -31.15 -0.19 34.67
N GLY A 187 -31.05 0.41 33.46
CA GLY A 187 -31.43 1.79 33.22
C GLY A 187 -30.27 2.78 33.38
N GLU A 188 -29.04 2.34 33.55
CA GLU A 188 -27.88 3.22 33.66
C GLU A 188 -27.64 4.02 32.38
N THR A 189 -27.14 5.26 32.52
CA THR A 189 -26.74 6.08 31.37
C THR A 189 -25.40 5.63 30.82
N LEU A 190 -25.16 5.90 29.53
CA LEU A 190 -23.87 5.57 28.90
C LEU A 190 -22.67 6.16 29.64
N ARG A 191 -22.86 7.36 30.22
CA ARG A 191 -21.83 8.06 30.98
C ARG A 191 -21.62 7.41 32.34
N SER A 192 -22.68 7.06 33.06
CA SER A 192 -22.58 6.32 34.33
C SER A 192 -21.86 5.00 34.17
N ILE A 193 -22.16 4.25 33.09
CA ILE A 193 -21.48 2.98 32.78
C ILE A 193 -19.97 3.22 32.55
N ALA A 194 -19.62 4.22 31.77
CA ALA A 194 -18.22 4.55 31.48
C ALA A 194 -17.45 4.97 32.76
N ASP A 195 -18.07 5.85 33.59
CA ASP A 195 -17.48 6.33 34.84
C ASP A 195 -17.26 5.16 35.82
N THR A 196 -18.24 4.25 35.96
CA THR A 196 -18.12 3.06 36.81
C THR A 196 -16.96 2.14 36.38
N LEU A 197 -16.82 1.90 35.08
CA LEU A 197 -15.73 1.07 34.55
C LEU A 197 -14.36 1.71 34.75
N ASN A 198 -14.26 3.03 34.65
CA ASN A 198 -13.02 3.79 34.92
C ASN A 198 -12.67 3.76 36.40
N ASP A 199 -13.64 3.99 37.28
CA ASP A 199 -13.45 4.01 38.75
C ASP A 199 -12.98 2.64 39.28
N GLU A 200 -13.38 1.56 38.63
CA GLU A 200 -12.96 0.21 38.95
C GLU A 200 -11.64 -0.21 38.25
N GLY A 201 -11.09 0.63 37.40
CA GLY A 201 -9.85 0.35 36.68
C GLY A 201 -9.97 -0.74 35.63
N VAL A 202 -11.18 -0.94 35.05
CA VAL A 202 -11.41 -1.90 33.98
C VAL A 202 -10.72 -1.40 32.71
N GLU A 203 -9.79 -2.15 32.15
CA GLU A 203 -9.06 -1.75 30.95
C GLU A 203 -9.94 -1.78 29.70
N THR A 204 -9.79 -0.76 28.85
CA THR A 204 -10.33 -0.80 27.48
C THR A 204 -9.41 -1.66 26.60
N LYS A 205 -9.88 -2.07 25.43
CA LYS A 205 -9.09 -2.83 24.45
C LYS A 205 -7.75 -2.15 24.09
N ARG A 206 -7.67 -0.82 24.16
CA ARG A 206 -6.48 -0.03 23.80
C ARG A 206 -5.77 0.57 25.02
N GLY A 207 -6.16 0.20 26.22
CA GLY A 207 -5.53 0.68 27.47
C GLY A 207 -5.85 2.14 27.84
N GLY A 208 -6.86 2.76 27.23
CA GLY A 208 -7.31 4.11 27.57
C GLY A 208 -8.57 4.10 28.44
N ASP A 209 -9.09 5.31 28.77
CA ASP A 209 -10.32 5.47 29.55
C ASP A 209 -11.59 5.07 28.77
N TRP A 210 -12.60 4.64 29.52
CA TRP A 210 -13.94 4.44 29.00
C TRP A 210 -14.62 5.78 28.76
N HIS A 211 -15.30 5.89 27.62
CA HIS A 211 -16.12 7.04 27.26
C HIS A 211 -17.54 6.57 26.88
N ALA A 212 -18.51 7.45 27.06
CA ALA A 212 -19.90 7.19 26.66
C ALA A 212 -20.03 6.75 25.19
N SER A 213 -19.16 7.26 24.30
CA SER A 213 -19.11 6.85 22.89
C SER A 213 -18.63 5.40 22.71
N THR A 214 -17.68 4.94 23.53
CA THR A 214 -17.19 3.54 23.50
C THR A 214 -18.30 2.58 23.98
N VAL A 215 -19.01 2.96 25.05
CA VAL A 215 -20.16 2.20 25.55
C VAL A 215 -21.27 2.16 24.49
N SER A 216 -21.59 3.29 23.85
CA SER A 216 -22.57 3.37 22.77
C SER A 216 -22.18 2.49 21.58
N TYR A 217 -20.90 2.49 21.18
CA TYR A 217 -20.41 1.63 20.11
C TYR A 217 -20.63 0.15 20.42
N ILE A 218 -20.35 -0.29 21.66
CA ILE A 218 -20.56 -1.68 22.08
C ILE A 218 -22.05 -2.03 22.01
N LEU A 219 -22.93 -1.23 22.59
CA LEU A 219 -24.37 -1.51 22.65
C LEU A 219 -25.07 -1.48 21.28
N ASN A 220 -24.48 -0.86 20.26
CA ASN A 220 -25.03 -0.77 18.91
C ASN A 220 -24.29 -1.66 17.91
N ASN A 221 -23.43 -2.57 18.34
CA ASN A 221 -22.68 -3.43 17.46
C ASN A 221 -23.30 -4.83 17.36
N ASP A 222 -23.99 -5.11 16.27
CA ASP A 222 -24.73 -6.33 15.99
C ASP A 222 -23.88 -7.62 16.21
N LYS A 223 -22.56 -7.52 16.21
CA LYS A 223 -21.68 -8.68 16.49
C LYS A 223 -21.87 -9.27 17.88
N TYR A 224 -22.25 -8.43 18.84
CA TYR A 224 -22.54 -8.92 20.20
C TYR A 224 -23.86 -9.67 20.34
N ASP A 225 -24.74 -9.50 19.34
CA ASP A 225 -25.98 -10.29 19.19
C ASP A 225 -25.74 -11.57 18.36
N GLY A 226 -24.49 -11.81 17.96
CA GLY A 226 -24.12 -12.97 17.15
C GLY A 226 -24.29 -12.76 15.64
N LEU A 227 -24.59 -11.54 15.16
CA LEU A 227 -24.69 -11.24 13.74
C LEU A 227 -23.35 -10.70 13.21
N MET A 228 -22.62 -11.51 12.48
CA MET A 228 -21.38 -11.10 11.82
C MET A 228 -21.70 -10.43 10.50
N ARG A 229 -21.52 -9.09 10.45
CA ARG A 229 -21.72 -8.28 9.26
C ARG A 229 -20.39 -7.70 8.79
N HIS A 230 -20.12 -7.85 7.49
CA HIS A 230 -18.90 -7.37 6.84
C HIS A 230 -19.22 -6.67 5.52
N GLU A 231 -18.63 -5.51 5.28
CA GLU A 231 -18.66 -4.85 3.98
C GLU A 231 -17.41 -5.22 3.18
N ILE A 232 -17.61 -5.84 2.00
CA ILE A 232 -16.54 -6.33 1.14
C ILE A 232 -16.84 -5.91 -0.30
N GLY A 233 -16.05 -4.97 -0.83
CA GLY A 233 -16.21 -4.51 -2.22
C GLY A 233 -17.56 -3.84 -2.52
N GLY A 234 -18.20 -3.22 -1.52
CA GLY A 234 -19.51 -2.57 -1.65
C GLY A 234 -20.70 -3.51 -1.43
N GLU A 235 -20.45 -4.77 -1.14
CA GLU A 235 -21.50 -5.75 -0.78
C GLU A 235 -21.44 -6.05 0.72
N THR A 236 -22.62 -6.19 1.35
CA THR A 236 -22.73 -6.61 2.72
C THR A 236 -22.87 -8.13 2.79
N VAL A 237 -21.97 -8.78 3.52
CA VAL A 237 -22.04 -10.21 3.83
C VAL A 237 -22.41 -10.37 5.29
N GLU A 238 -23.49 -11.11 5.57
CA GLU A 238 -24.00 -11.36 6.90
C GLU A 238 -24.00 -12.87 7.20
N ARG A 239 -23.68 -13.19 8.45
CA ARG A 239 -23.71 -14.58 8.94
C ARG A 239 -24.10 -14.61 10.41
N ASP A 240 -25.08 -15.44 10.75
CA ASP A 240 -25.45 -15.70 12.14
C ASP A 240 -24.42 -16.63 12.80
N ARG A 241 -23.91 -16.20 13.94
CA ARG A 241 -22.97 -16.92 14.81
C ARG A 241 -23.48 -16.82 16.26
N PRO A 242 -24.58 -17.54 16.60
CA PRO A 242 -25.14 -17.50 17.95
C PRO A 242 -24.15 -17.99 19.02
N ASP A 243 -23.20 -18.83 18.64
CA ASP A 243 -22.10 -19.30 19.49
C ASP A 243 -21.14 -18.17 19.92
N LEU A 244 -21.14 -17.04 19.20
CA LEU A 244 -20.37 -15.84 19.51
C LEU A 244 -21.21 -14.71 20.11
N ALA A 245 -22.50 -14.91 20.34
CA ALA A 245 -23.35 -13.91 20.97
C ALA A 245 -22.91 -13.66 22.42
N ILE A 246 -22.66 -12.40 22.77
CA ILE A 246 -22.31 -11.98 24.13
C ILE A 246 -23.55 -11.43 24.85
N ASN A 247 -24.43 -10.73 24.09
CA ASN A 247 -25.67 -10.15 24.60
C ASN A 247 -26.81 -11.19 24.82
N GLY A 248 -26.56 -12.45 24.53
CA GLY A 248 -27.58 -13.48 24.72
C GLY A 248 -28.04 -13.56 26.17
N HIS A 249 -29.33 -13.28 26.42
CA HIS A 249 -30.02 -13.75 27.60
C HIS A 249 -29.82 -15.28 27.59
N GLN A 250 -28.99 -15.80 28.47
CA GLN A 250 -29.11 -17.21 28.85
C GLN A 250 -30.41 -17.29 29.68
N ASP A 251 -31.51 -17.63 28.99
CA ASP A 251 -32.69 -18.12 29.67
C ASP A 251 -32.26 -19.35 30.50
N GLY A 252 -32.11 -19.15 31.81
CA GLY A 252 -31.88 -20.14 32.82
C GLY A 252 -33.18 -20.72 33.29
#